data_c0936d6861641ac8e1780d9be878f327
#
_entry.id   c0936d6861641ac8e1780d9be878f327
#
_cell.length_a   1.000
_cell.length_b   1.000
_cell.length_c   1.000
_cell.angle_alpha   90.00
_cell.angle_beta   90.00
_cell.angle_gamma   90.00
#
_symmetry.space_group_name_H-M   'P 1'
#
loop_
_entity.id
_entity.type
_entity.pdbx_description
1 polymer ?
#
loop_
_entity_poly.entity_id
_entity_poly.type
_entity_poly.pdbx_seq_one_letter_code
_entity_poly.pdbx_strand_id
1 'polypeptide(L)'
;MIVLSRIDNRLIHGQVIEAWLPHLHVKRLVVADDVTARDTLAQAAMGLAVPESVEVVHVAVDALDTRALSSDTVPTLILFRDVADAVRARQHGLPDGRLTVGNVHAAPGRHAVSRSVFLSDTEAAQLEALGASGMDIVLQAVPSEAPRRVTRAA
;
A
#
# COMPACT_ATOMS: atom_id res chain seq x y z
N MET A 1 -5.98 -13.06 5.51
CA MET A 1 -4.89 -13.38 4.55
C MET A 1 -4.48 -12.13 3.80
N ILE A 2 -3.28 -11.65 4.02
CA ILE A 2 -2.75 -10.46 3.32
C ILE A 2 -2.24 -10.90 1.95
N VAL A 3 -2.91 -10.48 0.87
CA VAL A 3 -2.50 -10.85 -0.49
C VAL A 3 -1.54 -9.83 -1.11
N LEU A 4 -1.60 -8.58 -0.67
CA LEU A 4 -0.71 -7.52 -1.11
C LEU A 4 -0.73 -6.35 -0.12
N SER A 5 0.42 -5.73 0.09
CA SER A 5 0.52 -4.39 0.66
C SER A 5 0.96 -3.42 -0.43
N ARG A 6 0.41 -2.19 -0.43
CA ARG A 6 0.65 -1.23 -1.49
C ARG A 6 0.80 0.19 -0.94
N ILE A 7 1.81 0.88 -1.39
CA ILE A 7 1.98 2.32 -1.16
C ILE A 7 1.35 3.07 -2.33
N ASP A 8 0.37 3.91 -2.03
CA ASP A 8 -0.32 4.71 -3.02
C ASP A 8 -0.87 5.98 -2.37
N ASN A 9 -0.34 7.13 -2.75
CA ASN A 9 -0.72 8.41 -2.13
C ASN A 9 -2.19 8.79 -2.35
N ARG A 10 -2.87 8.16 -3.32
CA ARG A 10 -4.29 8.38 -3.58
C ARG A 10 -5.19 7.40 -2.80
N LEU A 11 -4.63 6.37 -2.19
CA LEU A 11 -5.34 5.32 -1.44
C LEU A 11 -6.38 4.61 -2.32
N ILE A 12 -7.68 4.75 -2.03
CA ILE A 12 -8.72 4.15 -2.86
C ILE A 12 -9.01 5.06 -4.06
N HIS A 13 -8.72 4.55 -5.26
CA HIS A 13 -8.97 5.25 -6.53
C HIS A 13 -9.14 4.24 -7.67
N GLY A 14 -9.36 4.73 -8.90
CA GLY A 14 -9.71 3.90 -10.05
C GLY A 14 -8.79 2.71 -10.30
N GLN A 15 -7.47 2.89 -10.27
CA GLN A 15 -6.52 1.79 -10.50
C GLN A 15 -6.65 0.68 -9.46
N VAL A 16 -6.86 1.03 -8.19
CA VAL A 16 -7.05 0.06 -7.11
C VAL A 16 -8.35 -0.70 -7.33
N ILE A 17 -9.44 0.01 -7.57
CA ILE A 17 -10.79 -0.57 -7.68
C ILE A 17 -10.92 -1.41 -8.96
N GLU A 18 -10.51 -0.87 -10.09
CA GLU A 18 -10.75 -1.49 -11.40
C GLU A 18 -9.71 -2.52 -11.79
N ALA A 19 -8.47 -2.38 -11.33
CA ALA A 19 -7.38 -3.26 -11.71
C ALA A 19 -6.94 -4.21 -10.60
N TRP A 20 -6.60 -3.70 -9.42
CA TRP A 20 -6.03 -4.52 -8.36
C TRP A 20 -7.05 -5.40 -7.62
N LEU A 21 -8.23 -4.87 -7.29
CA LEU A 21 -9.24 -5.65 -6.55
C LEU A 21 -9.65 -6.91 -7.31
N PRO A 22 -10.00 -6.85 -8.62
CA PRO A 22 -10.38 -8.06 -9.35
C PRO A 22 -9.18 -8.98 -9.62
N HIS A 23 -8.00 -8.43 -9.92
CA HIS A 23 -6.81 -9.23 -10.21
C HIS A 23 -6.41 -10.14 -9.04
N LEU A 24 -6.51 -9.63 -7.81
CA LEU A 24 -6.15 -10.36 -6.59
C LEU A 24 -7.34 -11.01 -5.90
N HIS A 25 -8.54 -10.92 -6.46
CA HIS A 25 -9.77 -11.42 -5.84
C HIS A 25 -9.97 -10.91 -4.42
N VAL A 26 -9.69 -9.62 -4.20
CA VAL A 26 -9.75 -8.98 -2.88
C VAL A 26 -11.17 -8.99 -2.33
N LYS A 27 -11.33 -9.36 -1.06
CA LYS A 27 -12.59 -9.31 -0.32
C LYS A 27 -12.55 -8.31 0.83
N ARG A 28 -11.37 -7.87 1.22
CA ARG A 28 -11.20 -6.84 2.24
C ARG A 28 -10.13 -5.84 1.79
N LEU A 29 -10.48 -4.58 1.87
CA LEU A 29 -9.57 -3.47 1.57
C LEU A 29 -9.33 -2.69 2.87
N VAL A 30 -8.10 -2.70 3.34
CA VAL A 30 -7.70 -1.98 4.57
C VAL A 30 -6.92 -0.73 4.17
N VAL A 31 -7.42 0.43 4.58
CA VAL A 31 -6.71 1.70 4.43
C VAL A 31 -6.05 2.01 5.77
N ALA A 32 -4.75 1.81 5.84
CA ALA A 32 -3.93 2.13 7.01
C ALA A 32 -3.37 3.54 6.84
N ASP A 33 -4.11 4.52 7.32
CA ASP A 33 -3.80 5.95 7.16
C ASP A 33 -4.39 6.76 8.30
N ASP A 34 -3.54 7.48 9.01
CA ASP A 34 -3.94 8.22 10.21
C ASP A 34 -4.96 9.33 9.91
N VAL A 35 -4.86 9.95 8.73
CA VAL A 35 -5.74 11.05 8.34
C VAL A 35 -7.15 10.53 8.04
N THR A 36 -7.27 9.55 7.15
CA THR A 36 -8.59 9.01 6.76
C THR A 36 -9.24 8.21 7.90
N ALA A 37 -8.46 7.65 8.80
CA ALA A 37 -9.01 6.96 9.98
C ALA A 37 -9.84 7.88 10.89
N ARG A 38 -9.65 9.20 10.80
CA ARG A 38 -10.37 10.22 11.57
C ARG A 38 -11.36 11.03 10.73
N ASP A 39 -11.50 10.71 9.46
CA ASP A 39 -12.29 11.50 8.50
C ASP A 39 -13.44 10.64 7.94
N THR A 40 -14.59 10.71 8.62
CA THR A 40 -15.77 9.93 8.22
C THR A 40 -16.31 10.33 6.85
N LEU A 41 -16.15 11.58 6.44
CA LEU A 41 -16.56 12.06 5.13
C LEU A 41 -15.69 11.46 4.03
N ALA A 42 -14.37 11.47 4.23
CA ALA A 42 -13.43 10.83 3.30
C ALA A 42 -13.69 9.33 3.18
N GLN A 43 -13.94 8.65 4.31
CA GLN A 43 -14.29 7.23 4.33
C GLN A 43 -15.56 6.93 3.51
N ALA A 44 -16.59 7.74 3.69
CA ALA A 44 -17.84 7.59 2.94
C ALA A 44 -17.62 7.82 1.43
N ALA A 45 -16.86 8.85 1.07
CA ALA A 45 -16.55 9.14 -0.34
C ALA A 45 -15.76 8.00 -0.99
N MET A 46 -14.74 7.47 -0.32
CA MET A 46 -13.97 6.32 -0.81
C MET A 46 -14.82 5.07 -0.96
N GLY A 47 -15.73 4.83 -0.03
CA GLY A 47 -16.60 3.66 -0.02
C GLY A 47 -17.61 3.60 -1.16
N LEU A 48 -18.00 4.76 -1.70
CA LEU A 48 -18.98 4.82 -2.80
C LEU A 48 -18.54 4.08 -4.07
N ALA A 49 -17.24 4.06 -4.34
CA ALA A 49 -16.69 3.45 -5.55
C ALA A 49 -16.30 1.98 -5.37
N VAL A 50 -16.25 1.49 -4.13
CA VAL A 50 -15.87 0.10 -3.84
C VAL A 50 -17.07 -0.82 -3.97
N PRO A 51 -16.95 -1.98 -4.65
CA PRO A 51 -18.05 -2.94 -4.75
C PRO A 51 -18.56 -3.38 -3.36
N GLU A 52 -19.86 -3.59 -3.22
CA GLU A 52 -20.48 -4.04 -1.96
C GLU A 52 -19.92 -5.37 -1.45
N SER A 53 -19.41 -6.20 -2.35
CA SER A 53 -18.79 -7.49 -2.01
C SER A 53 -17.43 -7.35 -1.33
N VAL A 54 -16.86 -6.15 -1.27
CA VAL A 54 -15.56 -5.87 -0.66
C VAL A 54 -15.77 -5.06 0.61
N GLU A 55 -15.33 -5.60 1.73
CA GLU A 55 -15.29 -4.89 3.01
C GLU A 55 -14.22 -3.80 2.97
N VAL A 56 -14.53 -2.60 3.43
CA VAL A 56 -13.57 -1.49 3.56
C VAL A 56 -13.36 -1.19 5.03
N VAL A 57 -12.10 -1.21 5.46
CA VAL A 57 -11.70 -0.91 6.85
C VAL A 57 -10.71 0.25 6.83
N HIS A 58 -10.98 1.29 7.63
CA HIS A 58 -10.07 2.41 7.84
C HIS A 58 -9.50 2.34 9.24
N VAL A 59 -8.18 2.32 9.35
CA VAL A 59 -7.47 2.26 10.65
C VAL A 59 -6.28 3.20 10.63
N ALA A 60 -5.90 3.70 11.80
CA ALA A 60 -4.60 4.34 11.98
C ALA A 60 -3.49 3.30 11.76
N VAL A 61 -2.34 3.72 11.27
CA VAL A 61 -1.23 2.79 10.96
C VAL A 61 -0.85 1.97 12.19
N ASP A 62 -0.73 2.60 13.36
CA ASP A 62 -0.34 1.94 14.59
C ASP A 62 -1.43 1.03 15.18
N ALA A 63 -2.66 1.14 14.70
CA ALA A 63 -3.80 0.31 15.10
C ALA A 63 -4.05 -0.87 14.15
N LEU A 64 -3.22 -1.02 13.11
CA LEU A 64 -3.34 -2.10 12.13
C LEU A 64 -3.05 -3.45 12.81
N ASP A 65 -4.04 -4.32 12.88
CA ASP A 65 -3.88 -5.66 13.45
C ASP A 65 -3.35 -6.64 12.39
N THR A 66 -2.05 -6.57 12.14
CA THR A 66 -1.37 -7.39 11.12
C THR A 66 -1.47 -8.87 11.42
N ARG A 67 -1.51 -9.25 12.71
CA ARG A 67 -1.61 -10.64 13.12
C ARG A 67 -2.98 -11.24 12.77
N ALA A 68 -4.06 -10.55 13.09
CA ALA A 68 -5.40 -10.97 12.73
C ALA A 68 -5.59 -11.07 11.21
N LEU A 69 -5.12 -10.06 10.48
CA LEU A 69 -5.21 -10.04 9.02
C LEU A 69 -4.40 -11.15 8.35
N SER A 70 -3.27 -11.54 8.94
CA SER A 70 -2.43 -12.61 8.41
C SER A 70 -2.99 -14.00 8.68
N SER A 71 -3.73 -14.17 9.77
CA SER A 71 -4.18 -15.48 10.24
C SER A 71 -5.56 -15.89 9.73
N ASP A 72 -6.35 -14.96 9.20
CA ASP A 72 -7.65 -15.29 8.63
C ASP A 72 -7.56 -15.72 7.15
N THR A 73 -8.69 -16.07 6.56
CA THR A 73 -8.77 -16.56 5.16
C THR A 73 -9.32 -15.53 4.18
N VAL A 74 -9.59 -14.29 4.63
CA VAL A 74 -10.15 -13.25 3.79
C VAL A 74 -9.05 -12.57 2.98
N PRO A 75 -9.08 -12.64 1.64
CA PRO A 75 -8.07 -11.99 0.80
C PRO A 75 -8.09 -10.47 1.01
N THR A 76 -7.00 -9.96 1.56
CA THR A 76 -6.91 -8.57 2.03
C THR A 76 -5.80 -7.81 1.31
N LEU A 77 -6.15 -6.65 0.77
CA LEU A 77 -5.20 -5.64 0.27
C LEU A 77 -5.07 -4.53 1.31
N ILE A 78 -3.83 -4.21 1.71
CA ILE A 78 -3.55 -3.10 2.62
C ILE A 78 -2.98 -1.94 1.81
N LEU A 79 -3.57 -0.75 1.98
CA LEU A 79 -3.10 0.49 1.36
C LEU A 79 -2.45 1.39 2.40
N PHE A 80 -1.27 1.89 2.06
CA PHE A 80 -0.55 2.93 2.80
C PHE A 80 -0.44 4.17 1.94
N ARG A 81 -0.52 5.35 2.55
CA ARG A 81 -0.38 6.62 1.85
C ARG A 81 1.05 6.85 1.34
N ASP A 82 2.05 6.51 2.14
CA ASP A 82 3.45 6.80 1.85
C ASP A 82 4.41 5.74 2.40
N VAL A 83 5.69 5.92 2.09
CA VAL A 83 6.75 5.01 2.53
C VAL A 83 6.87 4.97 4.05
N ALA A 84 6.78 6.12 4.72
CA ALA A 84 6.91 6.20 6.17
C ALA A 84 5.84 5.36 6.89
N ASP A 85 4.63 5.34 6.40
CA ASP A 85 3.54 4.54 6.96
C ASP A 85 3.79 3.04 6.80
N ALA A 86 4.30 2.61 5.67
CA ALA A 86 4.69 1.22 5.45
C ALA A 86 5.82 0.78 6.40
N VAL A 87 6.80 1.67 6.62
CA VAL A 87 7.88 1.44 7.60
C VAL A 87 7.32 1.27 9.01
N ARG A 88 6.40 2.15 9.43
CA ARG A 88 5.73 2.04 10.73
C ARG A 88 4.98 0.74 10.87
N ALA A 89 4.23 0.34 9.85
CA ALA A 89 3.49 -0.92 9.86
C ALA A 89 4.44 -2.12 9.98
N ARG A 90 5.59 -2.09 9.32
CA ARG A 90 6.61 -3.14 9.45
C ARG A 90 7.16 -3.22 10.87
N GLN A 91 7.41 -2.09 11.51
CA GLN A 91 7.84 -2.02 12.90
C GLN A 91 6.80 -2.58 13.87
N HIS A 92 5.52 -2.50 13.50
CA HIS A 92 4.39 -3.04 14.27
C HIS A 92 3.96 -4.45 13.84
N GLY A 93 4.80 -5.15 13.06
CA GLY A 93 4.59 -6.56 12.79
C GLY A 93 4.01 -6.93 11.42
N LEU A 94 4.00 -6.00 10.45
CA LEU A 94 3.64 -6.36 9.08
C LEU A 94 4.55 -7.49 8.59
N PRO A 95 4.02 -8.65 8.19
CA PRO A 95 4.84 -9.81 7.87
C PRO A 95 5.58 -9.65 6.55
N ASP A 96 6.49 -10.57 6.28
CA ASP A 96 7.11 -10.71 4.97
C ASP A 96 6.03 -10.90 3.90
N GLY A 97 6.31 -10.38 2.71
CA GLY A 97 5.38 -10.41 1.59
C GLY A 97 5.74 -9.33 0.59
N ARG A 98 4.92 -9.22 -0.45
CA ARG A 98 5.13 -8.19 -1.47
C ARG A 98 4.56 -6.85 -1.02
N LEU A 99 5.39 -5.82 -1.12
CA LEU A 99 4.99 -4.42 -1.00
C LEU A 99 5.17 -3.76 -2.37
N THR A 100 4.07 -3.36 -2.97
CA THR A 100 4.07 -2.65 -4.24
C THR A 100 4.08 -1.16 -4.01
N VAL A 101 5.02 -0.45 -4.65
CA VAL A 101 5.03 1.01 -4.69
C VAL A 101 4.35 1.42 -6.00
N GLY A 102 3.14 1.96 -5.89
CA GLY A 102 2.30 2.25 -7.05
C GLY A 102 2.28 3.71 -7.46
N ASN A 103 1.98 4.59 -6.52
CA ASN A 103 1.95 6.02 -6.74
C ASN A 103 2.52 6.76 -5.53
N VAL A 104 3.54 7.56 -5.80
CA VAL A 104 4.09 8.53 -4.84
C VAL A 104 4.32 9.81 -5.64
N HIS A 105 3.54 10.84 -5.35
CA HIS A 105 3.53 12.08 -6.13
C HIS A 105 4.85 12.86 -6.00
N ALA A 106 5.13 13.70 -6.99
CA ALA A 106 6.26 14.61 -6.95
C ALA A 106 6.14 15.60 -5.78
N ALA A 107 7.24 15.87 -5.12
CA ALA A 107 7.34 16.83 -4.03
C ALA A 107 8.77 17.34 -3.93
N PRO A 108 9.02 18.46 -3.23
CA PRO A 108 10.38 18.94 -3.00
C PRO A 108 11.26 17.84 -2.37
N GLY A 109 12.46 17.66 -2.93
CA GLY A 109 13.41 16.63 -2.47
C GLY A 109 13.18 15.23 -3.01
N ARG A 110 12.10 15.01 -3.79
CA ARG A 110 11.84 13.73 -4.47
C ARG A 110 12.34 13.75 -5.90
N HIS A 111 12.82 12.60 -6.37
CA HIS A 111 13.30 12.37 -7.73
C HIS A 111 12.47 11.27 -8.40
N ALA A 112 12.23 11.39 -9.69
CA ALA A 112 11.48 10.39 -10.44
C ALA A 112 12.24 9.05 -10.50
N VAL A 113 11.61 7.97 -10.05
CA VAL A 113 12.11 6.58 -10.20
C VAL A 113 11.29 5.81 -11.21
N SER A 114 10.05 6.21 -11.42
CA SER A 114 9.16 5.72 -12.48
C SER A 114 8.20 6.84 -12.86
N ARG A 115 7.30 6.57 -13.81
CA ARG A 115 6.25 7.51 -14.20
C ARG A 115 5.38 8.00 -13.05
N SER A 116 5.08 7.10 -12.11
CA SER A 116 4.13 7.34 -11.04
C SER A 116 4.77 7.40 -9.65
N VAL A 117 6.09 7.18 -9.55
CA VAL A 117 6.79 7.12 -8.27
C VAL A 117 7.96 8.08 -8.23
N PHE A 118 7.91 8.99 -7.28
CA PHE A 118 8.97 9.95 -6.97
C PHE A 118 9.41 9.71 -5.53
N LEU A 119 10.69 9.53 -5.29
CA LEU A 119 11.24 9.22 -3.98
C LEU A 119 12.35 10.19 -3.59
N SER A 120 12.37 10.55 -2.31
CA SER A 120 13.54 11.19 -1.70
C SER A 120 14.61 10.12 -1.43
N ASP A 121 15.84 10.58 -1.16
CA ASP A 121 16.92 9.67 -0.78
C ASP A 121 16.59 8.89 0.49
N THR A 122 15.93 9.53 1.46
CA THR A 122 15.45 8.89 2.68
C THR A 122 14.42 7.81 2.40
N GLU A 123 13.44 8.10 1.55
CA GLU A 123 12.41 7.13 1.18
C GLU A 123 12.99 5.94 0.41
N ALA A 124 13.92 6.19 -0.51
CA ALA A 124 14.62 5.13 -1.23
C ALA A 124 15.42 4.23 -0.28
N ALA A 125 16.12 4.81 0.69
CA ALA A 125 16.84 4.07 1.72
C ALA A 125 15.90 3.25 2.63
N GLN A 126 14.75 3.79 2.97
CA GLN A 126 13.72 3.10 3.76
C GLN A 126 13.17 1.87 3.01
N LEU A 127 12.88 2.01 1.71
CA LEU A 127 12.42 0.89 0.89
C LEU A 127 13.50 -0.20 0.77
N GLU A 128 14.75 0.21 0.62
CA GLU A 128 15.88 -0.72 0.61
C GLU A 128 15.98 -1.49 1.92
N ALA A 129 15.83 -0.80 3.06
CA ALA A 129 15.84 -1.43 4.38
C ALA A 129 14.67 -2.40 4.57
N LEU A 130 13.48 -2.07 4.08
CA LEU A 130 12.34 -2.98 4.07
C LEU A 130 12.64 -4.25 3.26
N GLY A 131 13.26 -4.11 2.10
CA GLY A 131 13.70 -5.23 1.28
C GLY A 131 14.73 -6.10 2.00
N ALA A 132 15.71 -5.49 2.66
CA ALA A 132 16.72 -6.19 3.45
C ALA A 132 16.10 -6.94 4.66
N SER A 133 14.97 -6.48 5.16
CA SER A 133 14.24 -7.12 6.27
C SER A 133 13.41 -8.33 5.85
N GLY A 134 13.36 -8.67 4.55
CA GLY A 134 12.65 -9.85 4.04
C GLY A 134 11.43 -9.55 3.17
N MET A 135 11.08 -8.27 2.95
CA MET A 135 9.96 -7.92 2.08
C MET A 135 10.39 -7.88 0.61
N ASP A 136 9.48 -8.27 -0.28
CA ASP A 136 9.67 -8.17 -1.74
C ASP A 136 9.13 -6.80 -2.21
N ILE A 137 10.02 -5.84 -2.42
CA ILE A 137 9.65 -4.47 -2.79
C ILE A 137 9.67 -4.32 -4.30
N VAL A 138 8.53 -3.98 -4.90
CA VAL A 138 8.42 -3.78 -6.35
C VAL A 138 7.74 -2.46 -6.70
N LEU A 139 8.17 -1.87 -7.82
CA LEU A 139 7.49 -0.75 -8.47
C LEU A 139 6.49 -1.32 -9.47
N GLN A 140 5.22 -1.01 -9.31
CA GLN A 140 4.17 -1.48 -10.21
C GLN A 140 2.91 -0.64 -10.04
N ALA A 141 2.51 0.08 -11.07
CA ALA A 141 1.30 0.90 -11.02
C ALA A 141 0.04 0.06 -11.15
N VAL A 142 -0.01 -0.85 -12.12
CA VAL A 142 -1.15 -1.72 -12.41
C VAL A 142 -0.68 -3.17 -12.63
N PRO A 143 -1.56 -4.17 -12.45
CA PRO A 143 -1.17 -5.58 -12.60
C PRO A 143 -0.65 -5.96 -13.98
N SER A 144 -1.08 -5.28 -15.03
CA SER A 144 -0.63 -5.53 -16.42
C SER A 144 0.77 -5.02 -16.70
N GLU A 145 1.31 -4.14 -15.86
CA GLU A 145 2.68 -3.66 -15.94
C GLU A 145 3.62 -4.68 -15.31
N ALA A 146 4.78 -4.91 -15.95
CA ALA A 146 5.79 -5.78 -15.37
C ALA A 146 6.35 -5.16 -14.06
N PRO A 147 6.37 -5.89 -12.95
CA PRO A 147 6.93 -5.39 -11.71
C PRO A 147 8.45 -5.19 -11.84
N ARG A 148 8.93 -4.04 -11.37
CA ARG A 148 10.36 -3.75 -11.26
C ARG A 148 10.76 -3.78 -9.80
N ARG A 149 11.79 -4.54 -9.47
CA ARG A 149 12.34 -4.51 -8.11
C ARG A 149 13.02 -3.18 -7.85
N VAL A 150 12.81 -2.64 -6.65
CA VAL A 150 13.57 -1.51 -6.17
C VAL A 150 14.96 -2.05 -5.81
N THR A 151 15.89 -1.92 -6.75
CA THR A 151 17.29 -2.26 -6.53
C THR A 151 18.05 -0.99 -6.19
N ARG A 152 19.06 -1.15 -5.34
CA ARG A 152 20.04 -0.08 -5.11
C ARG A 152 20.65 0.29 -6.46
N ALA A 153 20.62 1.58 -6.79
CA ALA A 153 21.48 2.07 -7.86
C ALA A 153 22.93 1.76 -7.47
N ALA A 154 23.55 0.97 -8.31
CA ALA A 154 24.96 0.64 -8.11
C ALA A 154 25.84 1.90 -8.20
#